data_faa6de51f14ae726a08900e7fc685549
#
_entry.id   faa6de51f14ae726a08900e7fc685549
#
_cell.length_a   1.000
_cell.length_b   1.000
_cell.length_c   1.000
_cell.angle_alpha   90.00
_cell.angle_beta   90.00
_cell.angle_gamma   90.00
#
_symmetry.space_group_name_H-M   'P 1'
#
loop_
_entity.id
_entity.type
_entity.pdbx_description
1 polymer ?
#
loop_
_entity_poly.entity_id
_entity_poly.type
_entity_poly.pdbx_seq_one_letter_code
_entity_poly.pdbx_strand_id
1 'polypeptide(L)' 'MKKFKVHPMYKDCKVKMAFTKEDHEKLEKQGYNHKKDPSCKKKK' A
#
# COMPACT_ATOMS: atom_id res chain seq x y z
N MET A 1 15.92 -12.04 13.70
CA MET A 1 15.75 -11.44 12.67
C MET A 1 14.41 -11.17 12.34
N LYS A 2 14.04 -10.10 11.80
CA LYS A 2 12.74 -9.84 11.44
C LYS A 2 12.52 -10.15 10.06
N LYS A 3 11.44 -10.71 9.68
CA LYS A 3 11.12 -11.00 8.33
C LYS A 3 10.06 -10.07 7.88
N PHE A 4 10.23 -9.43 6.74
CA PHE A 4 9.22 -8.53 6.19
C PHE A 4 8.14 -9.35 5.50
N LYS A 5 6.89 -9.06 5.80
CA LYS A 5 5.80 -9.79 5.18
C LYS A 5 5.26 -9.04 4.00
N VAL A 6 5.12 -9.70 2.87
CA VAL A 6 4.57 -9.08 1.68
C VAL A 6 3.12 -8.74 1.94
N HIS A 7 2.73 -7.53 1.65
CA HIS A 7 1.35 -7.12 1.83
C HIS A 7 1.03 -6.01 0.84
N PRO A 8 -0.23 -5.81 0.53
CA PRO A 8 -0.60 -4.77 -0.43
C PRO A 8 -0.72 -3.41 0.25
N MET A 9 -0.49 -2.36 -0.50
CA MET A 9 -0.69 -1.02 -0.01
C MET A 9 -1.61 -0.31 -1.00
N TYR A 10 -2.43 0.57 -0.49
CA TYR A 10 -3.47 1.20 -1.28
C TYR A 10 -3.35 2.72 -1.31
N LYS A 11 -3.69 3.29 -2.43
CA LYS A 11 -3.71 4.73 -2.57
C LYS A 11 -4.58 5.11 -3.76
N ASP A 12 -5.54 5.98 -3.56
CA ASP A 12 -6.37 6.48 -4.66
C ASP A 12 -6.89 5.36 -5.53
N CYS A 13 -7.44 4.36 -4.92
CA CYS A 13 -8.00 3.23 -5.64
C CYS A 13 -6.95 2.41 -6.37
N LYS A 14 -5.69 2.62 -6.07
CA LYS A 14 -4.64 1.84 -6.68
C LYS A 14 -4.07 0.93 -5.63
N VAL A 15 -3.58 -0.19 -6.06
CA VAL A 15 -2.99 -1.12 -5.12
C VAL A 15 -1.63 -1.53 -5.64
N LYS A 16 -0.66 -1.56 -4.76
CA LYS A 16 0.66 -2.02 -5.10
C LYS A 16 1.16 -2.93 -4.01
N MET A 17 1.87 -3.97 -4.40
CA MET A 17 2.38 -4.90 -3.42
C MET A 17 3.73 -4.45 -2.91
N ALA A 18 3.89 -4.48 -1.63
CA ALA A 18 5.16 -4.16 -1.01
C ALA A 18 5.88 -5.48 -0.77
N PHE A 19 6.83 -5.81 -1.61
CA PHE A 19 7.54 -7.06 -1.49
C PHE A 19 8.71 -6.99 -0.51
N THR A 20 9.28 -5.83 -0.35
CA THR A 20 10.39 -5.70 0.58
C THR A 20 10.17 -4.46 1.42
N LYS A 21 11.03 -4.30 2.42
CA LYS A 21 10.91 -3.15 3.28
C LYS A 21 11.15 -1.88 2.50
N GLU A 22 12.05 -1.92 1.55
CA GLU A 22 12.32 -0.75 0.74
C GLU A 22 11.11 -0.37 -0.06
N ASP A 23 10.43 -1.36 -0.63
CA ASP A 23 9.24 -1.08 -1.39
C ASP A 23 8.18 -0.47 -0.49
N HIS A 24 8.05 -1.00 0.72
CA HIS A 24 7.09 -0.48 1.66
C HIS A 24 7.36 1.00 1.96
N GLU A 25 8.60 1.33 2.17
CA GLU A 25 8.94 2.70 2.47
C GLU A 25 8.71 3.61 1.28
N LYS A 26 8.99 3.12 0.09
CA LYS A 26 8.75 3.92 -1.08
C LYS A 26 7.28 4.19 -1.24
N LEU A 27 6.45 3.19 -1.09
CA LEU A 27 5.02 3.38 -1.24
C LEU A 27 4.49 4.30 -0.16
N GLU A 28 5.04 4.17 1.05
CA GLU A 28 4.59 5.01 2.12
C GLU A 28 4.89 6.46 1.81
N LYS A 29 6.04 6.73 1.24
CA LYS A 29 6.38 8.10 0.91
C LYS A 29 5.49 8.63 -0.17
N GLN A 30 4.98 7.77 -1.03
CA GLN A 30 4.10 8.20 -2.08
C GLN A 30 2.67 8.38 -1.58
N GLY A 31 2.41 8.01 -0.36
CA GLY A 31 1.07 8.20 0.20
C GLY A 31 0.25 6.95 0.29
N TYR A 32 0.84 5.79 0.03
CA TYR A 32 0.10 4.55 0.12
C TYR A 32 -0.13 4.17 1.57
N ASN A 33 -1.21 3.48 1.82
CA ASN A 33 -1.56 3.05 3.16
C ASN A 33 -1.79 1.57 3.20
N HIS A 34 -1.76 1.01 4.39
CA HIS A 34 -2.00 -0.41 4.54
C HIS A 34 -3.48 -0.76 4.41
N LYS A 35 -4.35 0.22 4.53
CA LYS A 35 -5.76 -0.05 4.45
C LYS A 35 -6.32 0.48 3.17
N LYS A 36 -7.38 -0.13 2.70
CA LYS A 36 -8.00 0.33 1.49
C LYS A 36 -8.49 1.74 1.65
N ASP A 37 -8.39 2.51 0.59
CA ASP A 37 -8.83 3.89 0.62
C ASP A 37 -10.35 3.91 0.50
N PRO A 38 -11.04 4.43 1.48
CA PRO A 38 -12.50 4.44 1.41
C PRO A 38 -13.02 5.29 0.27
N SER A 39 -12.28 6.26 -0.16
CA SER A 39 -12.77 7.08 -1.23
C SER A 39 -12.77 6.30 -2.52
N CYS A 40 -12.17 5.17 -2.55
CA CYS A 40 -12.13 4.40 -3.76
C CYS A 40 -13.46 3.80 -4.09
N LYS A 41 -14.34 3.77 -3.15
CA LYS A 41 -15.56 3.17 -3.40
C LYS A 41 -16.34 3.92 -4.30
N LYS A 42 -16.41 4.67 -4.88
CA LYS A 42 -17.14 5.34 -5.70
C LYS A 42 -17.70 5.09 -6.68
N LYS A 43 -18.22 5.00 -7.10
CA LYS A 43 -18.63 4.76 -7.92
C LYS A 43 -19.17 4.99 -8.62
N LYS A 44 -19.40 5.23 -9.10
CA LYS A 44 -19.82 5.46 -9.85
C LYS A 44 -19.91 5.58 -10.23
#